data_71d083b0be43810de26f89f58fa9a304
#
_entry.id   71d083b0be43810de26f89f58fa9a304
#
_cell.length_a   1.000
_cell.length_b   1.000
_cell.length_c   1.000
_cell.angle_alpha   90.00
_cell.angle_beta   90.00
_cell.angle_gamma   90.00
#
_symmetry.space_group_name_H-M   'P 1'
#
loop_
_entity.id
_entity.type
_entity.pdbx_description
1 polymer ?
#
loop_
_entity_poly.entity_id
_entity_poly.type
_entity_poly.pdbx_seq_one_letter_code
_entity_poly.pdbx_strand_id
1 'polypeptide(L)'
;MIGNGDTELMHNKFCVIDYSTVITGSYNWSYKAENNFENVIITYNDTTLAEQFISEFNKIRKQYYPDEAKEKIIFPLDKVIKRLEILKNYILLEDVEELRKEATKLKEYSFNSDLQEIIEDITKNEFTLAISKIQKFVSRNQQLSVWTDPEVAALNLEIKNLENQLNAFDNEKTEIEKLLSDFHHRHSMELGSIILDLLKLRKLKFKQDKAKHEEAENDERQYREQVETEKEKEVFDLTEEQRSELKKKFRKATVLCHPDKVSDEFKDAAQRIFIELKAAYDTSNLRKVNELLNDLEKGNYFKARSETIFEKDLLKAAIAKLKMQIKYLETEIVAIKQSNTYKVVVVIKDWDAYFNSTKDKLKNELESLQLELKIIET
;
A
#
# COMPACT_ATOMS: atom_id res chain seq x y z
N MET A 1 -10.42 -34.72 -15.78
CA MET A 1 -9.26 -34.41 -16.66
C MET A 1 -9.30 -32.92 -16.90
N ILE A 2 -8.23 -32.21 -16.62
CA ILE A 2 -8.17 -30.75 -16.80
C ILE A 2 -7.57 -30.49 -18.20
N GLY A 3 -8.16 -29.61 -18.99
CA GLY A 3 -7.71 -29.26 -20.33
C GLY A 3 -8.84 -29.32 -21.37
N ASN A 4 -8.64 -28.63 -22.50
CA ASN A 4 -9.56 -28.73 -23.63
C ASN A 4 -9.15 -29.94 -24.49
N GLY A 5 -9.96 -31.00 -24.46
CA GLY A 5 -9.67 -32.30 -25.09
C GLY A 5 -9.33 -32.25 -26.57
N ASP A 6 -9.66 -31.18 -27.27
CA ASP A 6 -9.44 -31.05 -28.70
C ASP A 6 -8.13 -30.32 -29.06
N THR A 7 -7.58 -29.50 -28.16
CA THR A 7 -6.43 -28.64 -28.49
C THR A 7 -5.31 -28.72 -27.43
N GLU A 8 -5.60 -29.12 -26.19
CA GLU A 8 -4.65 -29.12 -25.10
C GLU A 8 -4.78 -30.41 -24.26
N LEU A 9 -3.69 -31.13 -24.10
CA LEU A 9 -3.63 -32.34 -23.30
C LEU A 9 -2.88 -32.07 -21.98
N MET A 10 -3.55 -32.28 -20.86
CA MET A 10 -2.90 -32.29 -19.54
C MET A 10 -1.94 -33.48 -19.45
N HIS A 11 -0.65 -33.19 -19.57
CA HIS A 11 0.40 -34.22 -19.58
C HIS A 11 1.19 -34.28 -18.26
N ASN A 12 0.91 -33.39 -17.31
CA ASN A 12 1.53 -33.40 -15.99
C ASN A 12 1.04 -34.60 -15.15
N LYS A 13 1.97 -35.31 -14.60
CA LYS A 13 1.72 -36.51 -13.75
C LYS A 13 2.40 -36.32 -12.42
N PHE A 14 1.70 -35.71 -11.50
CA PHE A 14 2.19 -35.54 -10.14
C PHE A 14 1.08 -35.62 -9.11
N CYS A 15 1.48 -35.94 -7.89
CA CYS A 15 0.64 -35.89 -6.71
C CYS A 15 1.44 -35.23 -5.60
N VAL A 16 0.80 -34.34 -4.84
CA VAL A 16 1.38 -33.75 -3.64
C VAL A 16 0.61 -34.28 -2.44
N ILE A 17 1.32 -34.87 -1.49
CA ILE A 17 0.76 -35.44 -0.26
C ILE A 17 1.26 -34.62 0.91
N ASP A 18 0.34 -34.20 1.78
CA ASP A 18 0.62 -33.42 3.01
C ASP A 18 1.53 -32.21 2.81
N TYR A 19 1.44 -31.56 1.64
CA TYR A 19 2.20 -30.36 1.28
C TYR A 19 3.74 -30.49 1.41
N SER A 20 4.24 -31.73 1.50
CA SER A 20 5.67 -32.00 1.74
C SER A 20 6.23 -33.17 0.91
N THR A 21 5.38 -34.06 0.44
CA THR A 21 5.79 -35.18 -0.37
C THR A 21 5.30 -35.02 -1.79
N VAL A 22 6.18 -35.10 -2.75
CA VAL A 22 5.87 -34.99 -4.17
C VAL A 22 6.15 -36.32 -4.86
N ILE A 23 5.16 -36.82 -5.57
CA ILE A 23 5.27 -37.97 -6.46
C ILE A 23 5.10 -37.48 -7.87
N THR A 24 6.10 -37.69 -8.72
CA THR A 24 6.05 -37.28 -10.14
C THR A 24 6.81 -38.25 -11.01
N GLY A 25 6.54 -38.21 -12.33
CA GLY A 25 7.21 -39.12 -13.28
C GLY A 25 6.42 -39.27 -14.57
N SER A 26 6.63 -40.38 -15.27
CA SER A 26 5.90 -40.68 -16.48
C SER A 26 4.59 -41.47 -16.24
N TYR A 27 4.37 -41.97 -15.02
CA TYR A 27 3.23 -42.82 -14.65
C TYR A 27 1.88 -42.09 -14.74
N ASN A 28 0.96 -42.60 -15.56
CA ASN A 28 -0.31 -41.96 -15.89
C ASN A 28 -1.46 -42.19 -14.91
N TRP A 29 -1.26 -42.85 -13.77
CA TRP A 29 -2.30 -43.19 -12.77
C TRP A 29 -3.53 -43.86 -13.40
N SER A 30 -3.30 -44.81 -14.31
CA SER A 30 -4.35 -45.57 -15.00
C SER A 30 -4.00 -47.04 -15.05
N TYR A 31 -5.03 -47.92 -15.14
CA TYR A 31 -4.84 -49.37 -15.27
C TYR A 31 -3.95 -49.77 -16.47
N LYS A 32 -3.94 -48.97 -17.54
CA LYS A 32 -3.06 -49.22 -18.67
C LYS A 32 -1.58 -48.98 -18.34
N ALA A 33 -1.30 -48.04 -17.43
CA ALA A 33 0.06 -47.71 -17.04
C ALA A 33 0.73 -48.81 -16.19
N GLU A 34 -0.03 -49.70 -15.57
CA GLU A 34 0.50 -50.83 -14.79
C GLU A 34 1.34 -51.78 -15.65
N ASN A 35 1.09 -51.83 -16.95
CA ASN A 35 1.82 -52.69 -17.88
C ASN A 35 2.90 -51.92 -18.69
N ASN A 36 3.13 -50.66 -18.42
CA ASN A 36 4.12 -49.86 -19.09
C ASN A 36 5.44 -49.81 -18.31
N PHE A 37 6.53 -49.52 -19.03
CA PHE A 37 7.78 -49.14 -18.39
C PHE A 37 7.73 -47.65 -18.03
N GLU A 38 7.51 -47.36 -16.76
CA GLU A 38 7.29 -46.01 -16.26
C GLU A 38 8.34 -45.69 -15.19
N ASN A 39 8.66 -44.42 -15.04
CA ASN A 39 9.48 -43.90 -13.95
C ASN A 39 8.62 -43.13 -12.95
N VAL A 40 8.91 -43.25 -11.68
CA VAL A 40 8.31 -42.52 -10.59
C VAL A 40 9.41 -42.02 -9.67
N ILE A 41 9.37 -40.74 -9.37
CA ILE A 41 10.23 -40.09 -8.39
C ILE A 41 9.37 -39.73 -7.20
N ILE A 42 9.78 -40.10 -6.01
CA ILE A 42 9.12 -39.74 -4.77
C ILE A 42 10.12 -38.92 -3.95
N THR A 43 9.78 -37.67 -3.74
CA THR A 43 10.55 -36.74 -2.89
C THR A 43 9.80 -36.55 -1.59
N TYR A 44 10.42 -36.93 -0.49
CA TYR A 44 9.84 -36.82 0.85
C TYR A 44 10.32 -35.52 1.51
N ASN A 45 9.45 -34.90 2.28
CA ASN A 45 9.78 -33.79 3.17
C ASN A 45 10.39 -32.56 2.46
N ASP A 46 10.03 -32.32 1.22
CA ASP A 46 10.44 -31.13 0.45
C ASP A 46 9.25 -30.19 0.24
N THR A 47 9.04 -29.30 1.20
CA THR A 47 7.96 -28.32 1.15
C THR A 47 8.14 -27.32 0.02
N THR A 48 9.38 -26.96 -0.30
CA THR A 48 9.69 -26.02 -1.39
C THR A 48 9.30 -26.59 -2.75
N LEU A 49 9.65 -27.86 -3.00
CA LEU A 49 9.25 -28.55 -4.20
C LEU A 49 7.73 -28.75 -4.25
N ALA A 50 7.12 -29.13 -3.13
CA ALA A 50 5.68 -29.31 -3.03
C ALA A 50 4.92 -28.01 -3.35
N GLU A 51 5.37 -26.85 -2.85
CA GLU A 51 4.79 -25.55 -3.15
C GLU A 51 4.86 -25.20 -4.64
N GLN A 52 5.96 -25.53 -5.32
CA GLN A 52 6.08 -25.29 -6.76
C GLN A 52 5.04 -26.10 -7.54
N PHE A 53 4.87 -27.41 -7.21
CA PHE A 53 3.87 -28.27 -7.85
C PHE A 53 2.43 -27.83 -7.53
N ILE A 54 2.15 -27.40 -6.30
CA ILE A 54 0.85 -26.85 -5.89
C ILE A 54 0.57 -25.54 -6.64
N SER A 55 1.58 -24.68 -6.78
CA SER A 55 1.44 -23.42 -7.52
C SER A 55 1.08 -23.67 -8.97
N GLU A 56 1.76 -24.61 -9.63
CA GLU A 56 1.47 -24.98 -11.03
C GLU A 56 0.07 -25.58 -11.16
N PHE A 57 -0.32 -26.51 -10.27
CA PHE A 57 -1.67 -27.08 -10.24
C PHE A 57 -2.75 -25.98 -10.12
N ASN A 58 -2.56 -25.03 -9.20
CA ASN A 58 -3.52 -23.95 -8.98
C ASN A 58 -3.59 -22.98 -10.17
N LYS A 59 -2.47 -22.75 -10.86
CA LYS A 59 -2.43 -21.94 -12.08
C LYS A 59 -3.26 -22.58 -13.18
N ILE A 60 -3.07 -23.88 -13.42
CA ILE A 60 -3.82 -24.64 -14.42
C ILE A 60 -5.30 -24.69 -14.01
N ARG A 61 -5.61 -24.99 -12.74
CA ARG A 61 -6.99 -25.01 -12.24
C ARG A 61 -7.70 -23.66 -12.44
N LYS A 62 -7.03 -22.55 -12.16
CA LYS A 62 -7.59 -21.21 -12.34
C LYS A 62 -7.90 -20.90 -13.81
N GLN A 63 -7.08 -21.42 -14.73
CA GLN A 63 -7.29 -21.24 -16.17
C GLN A 63 -8.55 -21.94 -16.66
N TYR A 64 -8.81 -23.17 -16.20
CA TYR A 64 -9.91 -24.02 -16.69
C TYR A 64 -11.17 -24.01 -15.81
N TYR A 65 -11.03 -23.65 -14.55
CA TYR A 65 -12.11 -23.59 -13.55
C TYR A 65 -12.05 -22.31 -12.71
N PRO A 66 -12.22 -21.13 -13.33
CA PRO A 66 -12.08 -19.84 -12.65
C PRO A 66 -13.07 -19.68 -11.48
N ASP A 67 -14.29 -20.21 -11.61
CA ASP A 67 -15.36 -20.09 -10.59
C ASP A 67 -15.17 -21.04 -9.39
N GLU A 68 -14.36 -22.10 -9.55
CA GLU A 68 -14.04 -23.03 -8.47
C GLU A 68 -12.73 -22.67 -7.73
N ALA A 69 -12.01 -21.67 -8.20
CA ALA A 69 -10.77 -21.20 -7.60
C ALA A 69 -11.06 -20.43 -6.30
N LYS A 70 -11.51 -21.15 -5.26
CA LYS A 70 -11.48 -20.63 -3.89
C LYS A 70 -10.03 -20.32 -3.50
N GLU A 71 -9.86 -19.26 -2.70
CA GLU A 71 -8.55 -18.75 -2.25
C GLU A 71 -7.59 -19.90 -1.86
N LYS A 72 -6.32 -19.73 -2.27
CA LYS A 72 -5.24 -20.66 -1.91
C LYS A 72 -5.20 -20.83 -0.39
N ILE A 73 -5.59 -21.96 0.10
CA ILE A 73 -5.19 -22.39 1.44
C ILE A 73 -3.77 -22.96 1.30
N ILE A 74 -2.77 -22.10 1.41
CA ILE A 74 -1.38 -22.53 1.58
C ILE A 74 -1.29 -23.04 3.01
N PHE A 75 -0.81 -24.29 3.20
CA PHE A 75 -0.56 -24.82 4.53
C PHE A 75 0.76 -24.21 5.07
N PRO A 76 0.71 -23.17 5.90
CA PRO A 76 1.92 -22.51 6.38
C PRO A 76 2.50 -23.29 7.57
N LEU A 77 3.23 -24.36 7.28
CA LEU A 77 3.75 -25.31 8.27
C LEU A 77 4.46 -24.60 9.44
N ASP A 78 5.31 -23.61 9.16
CA ASP A 78 6.01 -22.83 10.19
C ASP A 78 5.06 -22.08 11.14
N LYS A 79 4.01 -21.47 10.58
CA LYS A 79 2.99 -20.77 11.38
C LYS A 79 2.19 -21.76 12.22
N VAL A 80 1.85 -22.92 11.65
CA VAL A 80 1.12 -23.97 12.35
C VAL A 80 1.95 -24.53 13.50
N ILE A 81 3.23 -24.84 13.29
CA ILE A 81 4.13 -25.32 14.36
C ILE A 81 4.20 -24.28 15.49
N LYS A 82 4.42 -22.99 15.18
CA LYS A 82 4.46 -21.92 16.20
C LYS A 82 3.14 -21.81 16.96
N ARG A 83 1.99 -21.95 16.31
CA ARG A 83 0.67 -21.96 16.98
C ARG A 83 0.49 -23.19 17.87
N LEU A 84 0.95 -24.36 17.43
CA LEU A 84 0.91 -25.59 18.25
C LEU A 84 1.80 -25.47 19.49
N GLU A 85 2.96 -24.81 19.40
CA GLU A 85 3.80 -24.49 20.54
C GLU A 85 3.12 -23.50 21.52
N ILE A 86 2.39 -22.53 21.01
CA ILE A 86 1.57 -21.60 21.81
C ILE A 86 0.46 -22.40 22.54
N LEU A 87 -0.27 -23.28 21.84
CA LEU A 87 -1.28 -24.15 22.48
C LEU A 87 -0.68 -25.01 23.58
N LYS A 88 0.48 -25.63 23.33
CA LYS A 88 1.21 -26.37 24.36
C LYS A 88 1.52 -25.50 25.57
N ASN A 89 1.96 -24.27 25.38
CA ASN A 89 2.26 -23.35 26.48
C ASN A 89 0.99 -22.98 27.27
N TYR A 90 -0.16 -22.73 26.61
CA TYR A 90 -1.42 -22.50 27.31
C TYR A 90 -1.90 -23.71 28.12
N ILE A 91 -1.68 -24.93 27.61
CA ILE A 91 -1.94 -26.15 28.41
C ILE A 91 -1.05 -26.19 29.66
N LEU A 92 0.24 -25.85 29.54
CA LEU A 92 1.19 -25.82 30.65
C LEU A 92 0.89 -24.68 31.66
N LEU A 93 0.32 -23.58 31.20
CA LEU A 93 -0.10 -22.45 32.03
C LEU A 93 -1.51 -22.63 32.62
N GLU A 94 -2.20 -23.74 32.28
CA GLU A 94 -3.58 -24.03 32.67
C GLU A 94 -4.60 -22.96 32.21
N ASP A 95 -4.25 -22.18 31.17
CA ASP A 95 -5.10 -21.12 30.62
C ASP A 95 -6.03 -21.69 29.53
N VAL A 96 -7.13 -22.26 29.96
CA VAL A 96 -8.11 -22.91 29.09
C VAL A 96 -8.83 -21.90 28.18
N GLU A 97 -8.98 -20.65 28.60
CA GLU A 97 -9.67 -19.63 27.81
C GLU A 97 -8.86 -19.23 26.58
N GLU A 98 -7.60 -18.87 26.78
CA GLU A 98 -6.69 -18.51 25.68
C GLU A 98 -6.36 -19.73 24.81
N LEU A 99 -6.26 -20.94 25.40
CA LEU A 99 -6.10 -22.18 24.67
C LEU A 99 -7.22 -22.39 23.61
N ARG A 100 -8.48 -22.18 23.99
CA ARG A 100 -9.62 -22.33 23.08
C ARG A 100 -9.65 -21.25 22.01
N LYS A 101 -9.30 -20.02 22.34
CA LYS A 101 -9.19 -18.92 21.38
C LYS A 101 -8.13 -19.23 20.32
N GLU A 102 -6.97 -19.71 20.75
CA GLU A 102 -5.88 -20.04 19.82
C GLU A 102 -6.20 -21.29 18.99
N ALA A 103 -6.82 -22.34 19.58
CA ALA A 103 -7.28 -23.51 18.84
C ALA A 103 -8.30 -23.16 17.74
N THR A 104 -9.14 -22.14 17.97
CA THR A 104 -10.09 -21.65 16.96
C THR A 104 -9.38 -21.11 15.73
N LYS A 105 -8.23 -20.47 15.88
CA LYS A 105 -7.41 -19.94 14.77
C LYS A 105 -6.80 -21.06 13.91
N LEU A 106 -6.61 -22.26 14.48
CA LEU A 106 -6.12 -23.43 13.74
C LEU A 106 -7.22 -24.14 12.94
N LYS A 107 -8.50 -23.83 13.16
CA LYS A 107 -9.61 -24.42 12.39
C LYS A 107 -9.52 -24.16 10.89
N GLU A 108 -8.87 -23.08 10.48
CA GLU A 108 -8.61 -22.76 9.07
C GLU A 108 -7.77 -23.85 8.38
N TYR A 109 -6.99 -24.60 9.17
CA TYR A 109 -6.09 -25.66 8.69
C TYR A 109 -6.59 -27.06 9.05
N SER A 110 -7.86 -27.23 9.44
CA SER A 110 -8.48 -28.50 9.86
C SER A 110 -8.64 -29.54 8.74
N PHE A 111 -8.31 -29.16 7.50
CA PHE A 111 -8.17 -30.11 6.40
C PHE A 111 -6.97 -31.06 6.58
N ASN A 112 -6.02 -30.75 7.44
CA ASN A 112 -4.97 -31.67 7.90
C ASN A 112 -5.53 -32.49 9.05
N SER A 113 -5.53 -33.82 8.90
CA SER A 113 -6.12 -34.77 9.84
C SER A 113 -5.49 -34.70 11.24
N ASP A 114 -4.16 -34.53 11.32
CA ASP A 114 -3.45 -34.43 12.59
C ASP A 114 -3.90 -33.20 13.38
N LEU A 115 -4.09 -32.06 12.68
CA LEU A 115 -4.57 -30.79 13.30
C LEU A 115 -6.03 -30.87 13.71
N GLN A 116 -6.86 -31.52 12.90
CA GLN A 116 -8.26 -31.75 13.23
C GLN A 116 -8.38 -32.58 14.54
N GLU A 117 -7.62 -33.65 14.68
CA GLU A 117 -7.60 -34.46 15.90
C GLU A 117 -7.14 -33.65 17.12
N ILE A 118 -6.09 -32.82 16.99
CA ILE A 118 -5.61 -31.94 18.09
C ILE A 118 -6.72 -31.01 18.53
N ILE A 119 -7.40 -30.35 17.57
CA ILE A 119 -8.49 -29.41 17.84
C ILE A 119 -9.67 -30.12 18.53
N GLU A 120 -10.00 -31.34 18.09
CA GLU A 120 -11.05 -32.15 18.71
C GLU A 120 -10.70 -32.54 20.16
N ASP A 121 -9.49 -32.99 20.42
CA ASP A 121 -9.02 -33.35 21.78
C ASP A 121 -9.09 -32.09 22.71
N ILE A 122 -8.67 -30.93 22.25
CA ILE A 122 -8.79 -29.67 23.01
C ILE A 122 -10.26 -29.35 23.27
N THR A 123 -11.13 -29.52 22.28
CA THR A 123 -12.56 -29.24 22.41
C THR A 123 -13.24 -30.19 23.43
N LYS A 124 -12.79 -31.43 23.48
CA LYS A 124 -13.26 -32.46 24.45
C LYS A 124 -12.59 -32.34 25.82
N ASN A 125 -11.69 -31.41 26.02
CA ASN A 125 -10.85 -31.23 27.22
C ASN A 125 -9.89 -32.41 27.49
N GLU A 126 -9.52 -33.16 26.45
CA GLU A 126 -8.55 -34.26 26.51
C GLU A 126 -7.12 -33.73 26.35
N PHE A 127 -6.69 -32.86 27.25
CA PHE A 127 -5.44 -32.06 27.13
C PHE A 127 -4.19 -32.94 27.11
N THR A 128 -4.20 -34.12 27.78
CA THR A 128 -3.08 -35.07 27.76
C THR A 128 -2.89 -35.68 26.37
N LEU A 129 -3.98 -35.99 25.67
CA LEU A 129 -3.91 -36.48 24.30
C LEU A 129 -3.50 -35.37 23.33
N ALA A 130 -4.10 -34.20 23.48
CA ALA A 130 -3.74 -33.03 22.70
C ALA A 130 -2.24 -32.70 22.76
N ILE A 131 -1.64 -32.62 23.97
CA ILE A 131 -0.21 -32.32 24.14
C ILE A 131 0.68 -33.39 23.52
N SER A 132 0.31 -34.68 23.64
CA SER A 132 1.05 -35.78 23.03
C SER A 132 1.04 -35.67 21.50
N LYS A 133 -0.13 -35.40 20.90
CA LYS A 133 -0.26 -35.21 19.45
C LYS A 133 0.45 -33.99 18.96
N ILE A 134 0.38 -32.87 19.69
CA ILE A 134 1.15 -31.64 19.39
C ILE A 134 2.65 -31.95 19.35
N GLN A 135 3.18 -32.59 20.38
CA GLN A 135 4.60 -32.95 20.43
C GLN A 135 5.02 -33.87 19.29
N LYS A 136 4.19 -34.84 18.95
CA LYS A 136 4.43 -35.75 17.82
C LYS A 136 4.41 -35.04 16.49
N PHE A 137 3.46 -34.14 16.27
CA PHE A 137 3.37 -33.32 15.06
C PHE A 137 4.58 -32.43 14.94
N VAL A 138 4.93 -31.66 15.98
CA VAL A 138 6.07 -30.73 16.01
C VAL A 138 7.36 -31.49 15.78
N SER A 139 7.65 -32.58 16.51
CA SER A 139 8.89 -33.32 16.35
C SER A 139 9.03 -33.99 14.97
N ARG A 140 7.94 -34.48 14.37
CA ARG A 140 7.96 -35.02 13.00
C ARG A 140 8.29 -33.93 11.95
N ASN A 141 7.89 -32.71 12.20
CA ASN A 141 8.01 -31.61 11.25
C ASN A 141 9.13 -30.60 11.61
N GLN A 142 9.77 -30.72 12.76
CA GLN A 142 10.87 -29.83 13.19
C GLN A 142 12.09 -29.85 12.26
N GLN A 143 12.36 -30.95 11.59
CA GLN A 143 13.43 -31.03 10.59
C GLN A 143 13.12 -30.26 9.29
N LEU A 144 11.87 -29.88 9.11
CA LEU A 144 11.35 -29.17 7.94
C LEU A 144 11.14 -27.67 8.18
N SER A 145 11.13 -27.24 9.45
CA SER A 145 11.00 -25.83 9.75
C SER A 145 12.35 -25.14 9.51
N VAL A 146 12.40 -24.23 8.57
CA VAL A 146 13.51 -23.27 8.45
C VAL A 146 13.61 -22.55 9.80
N TRP A 147 14.69 -22.79 10.52
CA TRP A 147 14.93 -22.14 11.81
C TRP A 147 15.06 -20.64 11.59
N THR A 148 13.99 -19.90 11.79
CA THR A 148 14.00 -18.45 11.69
C THR A 148 14.50 -17.91 13.03
N ASP A 149 15.64 -17.25 13.01
CA ASP A 149 16.18 -16.56 14.19
C ASP A 149 15.10 -15.61 14.75
N PRO A 150 14.70 -15.77 16.04
CA PRO A 150 13.65 -14.92 16.63
C PRO A 150 13.98 -13.42 16.57
N GLU A 151 15.26 -13.06 16.62
CA GLU A 151 15.69 -11.66 16.50
C GLU A 151 15.45 -11.13 15.07
N VAL A 152 15.73 -11.91 14.05
CA VAL A 152 15.42 -11.57 12.64
C VAL A 152 13.91 -11.40 12.45
N ALA A 153 13.11 -12.30 13.02
CA ALA A 153 11.65 -12.18 12.95
C ALA A 153 11.13 -10.90 13.64
N ALA A 154 11.70 -10.55 14.80
CA ALA A 154 11.36 -9.32 15.51
C ALA A 154 11.77 -8.06 14.74
N LEU A 155 12.98 -8.04 14.16
CA LEU A 155 13.46 -6.92 13.34
C LEU A 155 12.60 -6.73 12.08
N ASN A 156 12.21 -7.81 11.41
CA ASN A 156 11.30 -7.73 10.26
C ASN A 156 9.92 -7.18 10.64
N LEU A 157 9.40 -7.57 11.81
CA LEU A 157 8.13 -7.02 12.30
C LEU A 157 8.25 -5.52 12.63
N GLU A 158 9.38 -5.09 13.23
CA GLU A 158 9.65 -3.66 13.49
C GLU A 158 9.74 -2.87 12.19
N ILE A 159 10.46 -3.38 11.16
CA ILE A 159 10.52 -2.76 9.83
C ILE A 159 9.11 -2.60 9.26
N LYS A 160 8.32 -3.66 9.23
CA LYS A 160 6.95 -3.63 8.69
C LYS A 160 6.07 -2.60 9.40
N ASN A 161 6.22 -2.46 10.73
CA ASN A 161 5.51 -1.45 11.49
C ASN A 161 5.97 -0.02 11.12
N LEU A 162 7.28 0.20 11.01
CA LEU A 162 7.84 1.49 10.60
C LEU A 162 7.46 1.86 9.15
N GLU A 163 7.45 0.89 8.23
CA GLU A 163 6.97 1.10 6.86
C GLU A 163 5.49 1.54 6.83
N ASN A 164 4.65 0.97 7.70
CA ASN A 164 3.25 1.40 7.83
C ASN A 164 3.12 2.81 8.42
N GLN A 165 3.95 3.16 9.40
CA GLN A 165 4.00 4.52 9.95
C GLN A 165 4.48 5.54 8.90
N LEU A 166 5.55 5.23 8.17
CA LEU A 166 6.05 6.06 7.09
C LEU A 166 4.96 6.38 6.06
N ASN A 167 4.19 5.35 5.66
CA ASN A 167 3.06 5.54 4.75
C ASN A 167 1.96 6.44 5.33
N ALA A 168 1.67 6.30 6.62
CA ALA A 168 0.65 7.12 7.25
C ALA A 168 1.04 8.60 7.21
N PHE A 169 2.30 8.92 7.54
CA PHE A 169 2.81 10.28 7.47
C PHE A 169 2.91 10.82 6.05
N ASP A 170 3.35 10.01 5.08
CA ASP A 170 3.43 10.43 3.69
C ASP A 170 2.04 10.71 3.10
N ASN A 171 1.05 9.87 3.42
CA ASN A 171 -0.34 10.11 3.07
C ASN A 171 -0.88 11.40 3.71
N GLU A 172 -0.58 11.65 4.99
CA GLU A 172 -0.99 12.87 5.68
C GLU A 172 -0.39 14.11 5.01
N LYS A 173 0.91 14.09 4.72
CA LYS A 173 1.60 15.17 4.00
C LYS A 173 0.95 15.43 2.64
N THR A 174 0.72 14.37 1.85
CA THR A 174 0.12 14.49 0.51
C THR A 174 -1.30 15.07 0.59
N GLU A 175 -2.10 14.70 1.59
CA GLU A 175 -3.43 15.27 1.77
C GLU A 175 -3.40 16.75 2.13
N ILE A 176 -2.47 17.16 2.96
CA ILE A 176 -2.28 18.56 3.31
C ILE A 176 -1.80 19.38 2.09
N GLU A 177 -0.82 18.87 1.35
CA GLU A 177 -0.31 19.47 0.14
C GLU A 177 -1.42 19.63 -0.91
N LYS A 178 -2.25 18.61 -1.09
CA LYS A 178 -3.40 18.67 -1.99
C LYS A 178 -4.43 19.71 -1.56
N LEU A 179 -4.79 19.75 -0.28
CA LEU A 179 -5.70 20.78 0.25
C LEU A 179 -5.20 22.19 -0.05
N LEU A 180 -3.91 22.44 0.16
CA LEU A 180 -3.28 23.73 -0.13
C LEU A 180 -3.24 24.02 -1.64
N SER A 181 -2.92 23.01 -2.45
CA SER A 181 -2.91 23.12 -3.91
C SER A 181 -4.30 23.46 -4.46
N ASP A 182 -5.34 22.75 -4.01
CA ASP A 182 -6.73 23.01 -4.41
C ASP A 182 -7.17 24.42 -4.02
N PHE A 183 -6.80 24.88 -2.83
CA PHE A 183 -7.06 26.26 -2.40
C PHE A 183 -6.33 27.28 -3.27
N HIS A 184 -5.05 27.07 -3.55
CA HIS A 184 -4.25 27.98 -4.40
C HIS A 184 -4.79 28.04 -5.83
N HIS A 185 -5.14 26.89 -6.39
CA HIS A 185 -5.75 26.83 -7.72
C HIS A 185 -7.03 27.65 -7.76
N ARG A 186 -7.94 27.40 -6.83
CA ARG A 186 -9.20 28.13 -6.74
C ARG A 186 -9.00 29.62 -6.49
N HIS A 187 -8.07 29.99 -5.61
CA HIS A 187 -7.71 31.40 -5.36
C HIS A 187 -7.25 32.08 -6.65
N SER A 188 -6.39 31.44 -7.43
CA SER A 188 -5.90 32.00 -8.70
C SER A 188 -7.02 32.13 -9.74
N MET A 189 -7.93 31.17 -9.81
CA MET A 189 -9.04 31.21 -10.76
C MET A 189 -10.08 32.27 -10.41
N GLU A 190 -10.48 32.38 -9.13
CA GLU A 190 -11.56 33.26 -8.73
C GLU A 190 -11.12 34.69 -8.45
N LEU A 191 -9.93 34.90 -7.91
CA LEU A 191 -9.44 36.24 -7.48
C LEU A 191 -8.29 36.76 -8.33
N GLY A 192 -7.63 35.92 -9.11
CA GLY A 192 -6.40 36.26 -9.83
C GLY A 192 -6.53 37.47 -10.73
N SER A 193 -7.64 37.63 -11.48
CA SER A 193 -7.86 38.77 -12.34
C SER A 193 -7.97 40.11 -11.57
N ILE A 194 -8.70 40.09 -10.46
CA ILE A 194 -8.92 41.29 -9.64
C ILE A 194 -7.63 41.70 -8.94
N ILE A 195 -6.86 40.74 -8.44
CA ILE A 195 -5.57 41.02 -7.81
C ILE A 195 -4.57 41.55 -8.82
N LEU A 196 -4.53 41.01 -10.04
CA LEU A 196 -3.68 41.57 -11.11
C LEU A 196 -4.04 43.01 -11.44
N ASP A 197 -5.33 43.36 -11.48
CA ASP A 197 -5.76 44.72 -11.73
C ASP A 197 -5.40 45.66 -10.57
N LEU A 198 -5.49 45.21 -9.33
CA LEU A 198 -4.99 45.93 -8.16
C LEU A 198 -3.48 46.17 -8.22
N LEU A 199 -2.70 45.17 -8.60
CA LEU A 199 -1.24 45.28 -8.74
C LEU A 199 -0.85 46.26 -9.84
N LYS A 200 -1.56 46.26 -10.98
CA LYS A 200 -1.36 47.25 -12.05
C LYS A 200 -1.63 48.70 -11.57
N LEU A 201 -2.74 48.90 -10.84
CA LEU A 201 -3.05 50.24 -10.30
C LEU A 201 -2.03 50.66 -9.23
N ARG A 202 -1.56 49.72 -8.41
CA ARG A 202 -0.48 49.97 -7.45
C ARG A 202 0.82 50.44 -8.14
N LYS A 203 1.20 49.80 -9.22
CA LYS A 203 2.33 50.16 -10.06
C LYS A 203 2.16 51.56 -10.62
N LEU A 204 0.97 51.93 -11.11
CA LEU A 204 0.66 53.27 -11.59
C LEU A 204 0.75 54.31 -10.47
N LYS A 205 0.22 54.02 -9.29
CA LYS A 205 0.29 54.89 -8.11
C LYS A 205 1.73 55.24 -7.72
N PHE A 206 2.65 54.30 -7.85
CA PHE A 206 4.05 54.50 -7.49
C PHE A 206 4.95 54.96 -8.65
N LYS A 207 4.39 55.39 -9.78
CA LYS A 207 5.14 55.81 -10.99
C LYS A 207 6.24 56.83 -10.74
N GLN A 208 6.06 57.70 -9.73
CA GLN A 208 7.02 58.76 -9.37
C GLN A 208 8.09 58.31 -8.36
N ASP A 209 7.87 57.18 -7.64
CA ASP A 209 8.81 56.60 -6.69
C ASP A 209 9.47 55.41 -7.32
N LYS A 210 10.69 55.57 -7.83
CA LYS A 210 11.39 54.55 -8.62
C LYS A 210 11.53 53.20 -7.87
N ALA A 211 11.83 53.21 -6.55
CA ALA A 211 12.03 51.99 -5.77
C ALA A 211 10.73 51.25 -5.58
N LYS A 212 9.64 51.92 -5.20
CA LYS A 212 8.31 51.31 -5.03
C LYS A 212 7.69 50.89 -6.36
N HIS A 213 8.00 51.57 -7.44
CA HIS A 213 7.54 51.20 -8.78
C HIS A 213 8.18 49.87 -9.23
N GLU A 214 9.48 49.72 -9.03
CA GLU A 214 10.23 48.51 -9.38
C GLU A 214 9.77 47.31 -8.55
N GLU A 215 9.49 47.49 -7.25
CA GLU A 215 8.90 46.49 -6.38
C GLU A 215 7.50 46.07 -6.86
N ALA A 216 6.59 47.02 -7.11
CA ALA A 216 5.24 46.76 -7.61
C ALA A 216 5.22 46.09 -8.99
N GLU A 217 6.19 46.41 -9.87
CA GLU A 217 6.34 45.77 -11.17
C GLU A 217 6.80 44.32 -11.03
N ASN A 218 7.70 44.05 -10.10
CA ASN A 218 8.15 42.67 -9.81
C ASN A 218 7.01 41.84 -9.21
N ASP A 219 6.25 42.37 -8.26
CA ASP A 219 5.08 41.73 -7.67
C ASP A 219 4.02 41.39 -8.72
N GLU A 220 3.70 42.36 -9.63
CA GLU A 220 2.75 42.12 -10.72
C GLU A 220 3.22 40.99 -11.64
N ARG A 221 4.51 41.00 -12.02
CA ARG A 221 5.06 39.95 -12.91
C ARG A 221 5.03 38.57 -12.28
N GLN A 222 5.51 38.44 -11.04
CA GLN A 222 5.53 37.17 -10.34
C GLN A 222 4.12 36.61 -10.14
N TYR A 223 3.18 37.45 -9.74
CA TYR A 223 1.81 37.02 -9.55
C TYR A 223 1.12 36.62 -10.86
N ARG A 224 1.41 37.33 -11.95
CA ARG A 224 0.91 36.96 -13.29
C ARG A 224 1.41 35.61 -13.73
N GLU A 225 2.70 35.34 -13.60
CA GLU A 225 3.29 34.03 -13.92
C GLU A 225 2.65 32.90 -13.10
N GLN A 226 2.38 33.13 -11.81
CA GLN A 226 1.68 32.17 -10.97
C GLN A 226 0.25 31.90 -11.47
N VAL A 227 -0.51 32.90 -11.77
CA VAL A 227 -1.89 32.77 -12.28
C VAL A 227 -1.92 32.05 -13.64
N GLU A 228 -0.98 32.37 -14.54
CA GLU A 228 -0.87 31.70 -15.84
C GLU A 228 -0.53 30.21 -15.67
N THR A 229 0.43 29.89 -14.82
CA THR A 229 0.77 28.49 -14.49
C THR A 229 -0.42 27.73 -13.91
N GLU A 230 -1.21 28.37 -13.04
CA GLU A 230 -2.40 27.72 -12.48
C GLU A 230 -3.51 27.54 -13.52
N LYS A 231 -3.66 28.43 -14.49
CA LYS A 231 -4.63 28.31 -15.59
C LYS A 231 -4.31 27.18 -16.57
N GLU A 232 -3.04 26.85 -16.73
CA GLU A 232 -2.59 25.76 -17.59
C GLU A 232 -2.79 24.37 -16.97
N LYS A 233 -3.04 24.30 -15.66
CA LYS A 233 -3.30 23.02 -14.99
C LYS A 233 -4.67 22.48 -15.38
N GLU A 234 -4.68 21.29 -15.94
CA GLU A 234 -5.90 20.52 -16.18
C GLU A 234 -6.34 19.82 -14.87
N VAL A 235 -7.28 20.41 -14.15
CA VAL A 235 -7.83 19.85 -12.92
C VAL A 235 -9.23 19.30 -13.18
N PHE A 236 -9.48 18.05 -12.78
CA PHE A 236 -10.76 17.39 -12.98
C PHE A 236 -11.70 17.68 -11.79
N ASP A 237 -12.91 18.13 -12.10
CA ASP A 237 -13.97 18.28 -11.09
C ASP A 237 -14.53 16.92 -10.71
N LEU A 238 -14.55 16.63 -9.41
CA LEU A 238 -15.02 15.37 -8.88
C LEU A 238 -16.17 15.59 -7.88
N THR A 239 -17.14 14.68 -7.88
CA THR A 239 -18.14 14.60 -6.79
C THR A 239 -17.48 14.17 -5.49
N GLU A 240 -18.17 14.37 -4.34
CA GLU A 240 -17.66 13.94 -3.02
C GLU A 240 -17.38 12.42 -2.97
N GLU A 241 -18.24 11.61 -3.62
CA GLU A 241 -18.04 10.17 -3.71
C GLU A 241 -16.78 9.83 -4.51
N GLN A 242 -16.57 10.50 -5.65
CA GLN A 242 -15.37 10.33 -6.48
C GLN A 242 -14.10 10.81 -5.78
N ARG A 243 -14.17 11.88 -4.98
CA ARG A 243 -13.04 12.33 -4.15
C ARG A 243 -12.68 11.30 -3.09
N SER A 244 -13.68 10.71 -2.42
CA SER A 244 -13.47 9.63 -1.46
C SER A 244 -12.86 8.39 -2.12
N GLU A 245 -13.34 8.04 -3.32
CA GLU A 245 -12.81 6.92 -4.11
C GLU A 245 -11.36 7.18 -4.55
N LEU A 246 -11.06 8.37 -5.07
CA LEU A 246 -9.72 8.79 -5.45
C LEU A 246 -8.75 8.63 -4.29
N LYS A 247 -9.11 9.13 -3.11
CA LYS A 247 -8.29 9.03 -1.89
C LYS A 247 -8.01 7.58 -1.49
N LYS A 248 -9.04 6.72 -1.51
CA LYS A 248 -8.87 5.29 -1.18
C LYS A 248 -7.93 4.59 -2.17
N LYS A 249 -8.11 4.84 -3.46
CA LYS A 249 -7.32 4.21 -4.52
C LYS A 249 -5.89 4.71 -4.55
N PHE A 250 -5.69 6.00 -4.34
CA PHE A 250 -4.36 6.58 -4.18
C PHE A 250 -3.59 5.93 -3.04
N ARG A 251 -4.19 5.87 -1.83
CA ARG A 251 -3.57 5.22 -0.67
C ARG A 251 -3.22 3.74 -0.94
N LYS A 252 -4.11 3.01 -1.62
CA LYS A 252 -3.85 1.62 -1.98
C LYS A 252 -2.68 1.48 -2.96
N ALA A 253 -2.62 2.33 -3.98
CA ALA A 253 -1.54 2.36 -4.95
C ALA A 253 -0.20 2.75 -4.32
N THR A 254 -0.19 3.76 -3.43
CA THR A 254 1.00 4.19 -2.69
C THR A 254 1.64 3.05 -1.90
N VAL A 255 0.83 2.22 -1.23
CA VAL A 255 1.34 1.05 -0.49
C VAL A 255 2.09 0.09 -1.41
N LEU A 256 1.67 -0.04 -2.68
CA LEU A 256 2.24 -0.98 -3.65
C LEU A 256 3.49 -0.46 -4.36
N CYS A 257 3.63 0.87 -4.52
CA CYS A 257 4.71 1.47 -5.32
C CYS A 257 5.58 2.48 -4.57
N HIS A 258 5.46 2.58 -3.24
CA HIS A 258 6.30 3.54 -2.51
C HIS A 258 7.78 3.17 -2.61
N PRO A 259 8.66 4.08 -3.10
CA PRO A 259 10.07 3.76 -3.40
C PRO A 259 10.88 3.32 -2.17
N ASP A 260 10.47 3.74 -0.96
CA ASP A 260 11.15 3.35 0.27
C ASP A 260 10.76 1.97 0.80
N LYS A 261 9.72 1.35 0.21
CA LYS A 261 9.22 0.02 0.59
C LYS A 261 9.68 -1.09 -0.31
N VAL A 262 10.05 -0.76 -1.52
CA VAL A 262 10.51 -1.74 -2.50
C VAL A 262 11.99 -2.03 -2.32
N SER A 263 12.43 -3.22 -2.78
CA SER A 263 13.84 -3.56 -2.80
C SER A 263 14.63 -2.58 -3.69
N ASP A 264 15.91 -2.38 -3.37
CA ASP A 264 16.76 -1.40 -4.07
C ASP A 264 16.81 -1.63 -5.60
N GLU A 265 16.62 -2.87 -6.05
CA GLU A 265 16.54 -3.25 -7.48
C GLU A 265 15.38 -2.57 -8.23
N PHE A 266 14.23 -2.37 -7.56
CA PHE A 266 13.03 -1.80 -8.17
C PHE A 266 12.78 -0.34 -7.81
N LYS A 267 13.67 0.28 -7.06
CA LYS A 267 13.47 1.62 -6.49
C LYS A 267 13.24 2.69 -7.56
N ASP A 268 14.02 2.68 -8.64
CA ASP A 268 13.89 3.66 -9.72
C ASP A 268 12.58 3.49 -10.49
N ALA A 269 12.13 2.26 -10.70
CA ALA A 269 10.86 1.97 -11.35
C ALA A 269 9.68 2.41 -10.46
N ALA A 270 9.74 2.10 -9.18
CA ALA A 270 8.75 2.51 -8.18
C ALA A 270 8.67 4.04 -8.07
N GLN A 271 9.81 4.73 -8.06
CA GLN A 271 9.88 6.20 -8.02
C GLN A 271 9.15 6.84 -9.20
N ARG A 272 9.32 6.31 -10.42
CA ARG A 272 8.63 6.83 -11.61
C ARG A 272 7.12 6.68 -11.49
N ILE A 273 6.65 5.50 -11.11
CA ILE A 273 5.22 5.23 -10.94
C ILE A 273 4.65 6.09 -9.81
N PHE A 274 5.38 6.26 -8.72
CA PHE A 274 4.95 7.09 -7.58
C PHE A 274 4.81 8.56 -7.96
N ILE A 275 5.74 9.12 -8.75
CA ILE A 275 5.66 10.49 -9.26
C ILE A 275 4.41 10.66 -10.16
N GLU A 276 4.18 9.71 -11.07
CA GLU A 276 3.01 9.72 -11.96
C GLU A 276 1.70 9.60 -11.17
N LEU A 277 1.67 8.73 -10.17
CA LEU A 277 0.53 8.55 -9.26
C LEU A 277 0.22 9.83 -8.47
N LYS A 278 1.26 10.49 -7.95
CA LYS A 278 1.11 11.76 -7.21
C LYS A 278 0.58 12.86 -8.13
N ALA A 279 1.13 13.01 -9.34
CA ALA A 279 0.64 13.98 -10.32
C ALA A 279 -0.83 13.74 -10.69
N ALA A 280 -1.24 12.48 -10.88
CA ALA A 280 -2.63 12.12 -11.14
C ALA A 280 -3.55 12.43 -9.94
N TYR A 281 -3.06 12.24 -8.73
CA TYR A 281 -3.80 12.59 -7.51
C TYR A 281 -3.96 14.11 -7.35
N ASP A 282 -2.89 14.88 -7.56
CA ASP A 282 -2.89 16.34 -7.45
C ASP A 282 -3.86 17.00 -8.44
N THR A 283 -3.95 16.45 -9.65
CA THR A 283 -4.90 16.91 -10.68
C THR A 283 -6.30 16.33 -10.57
N SER A 284 -6.59 15.54 -9.53
CA SER A 284 -7.87 14.84 -9.31
C SER A 284 -8.25 13.87 -10.44
N ASN A 285 -7.28 13.30 -11.15
CA ASN A 285 -7.50 12.37 -12.26
C ASN A 285 -7.78 10.95 -11.76
N LEU A 286 -9.03 10.68 -11.35
CA LEU A 286 -9.48 9.39 -10.86
C LEU A 286 -9.24 8.24 -11.87
N ARG A 287 -9.40 8.52 -13.17
CA ARG A 287 -9.18 7.53 -14.21
C ARG A 287 -7.74 7.06 -14.24
N LYS A 288 -6.78 8.00 -14.22
CA LYS A 288 -5.34 7.68 -14.25
C LYS A 288 -4.90 6.95 -12.99
N VAL A 289 -5.40 7.34 -11.81
CA VAL A 289 -5.13 6.63 -10.55
C VAL A 289 -5.66 5.20 -10.60
N ASN A 290 -6.83 4.96 -11.22
CA ASN A 290 -7.37 3.62 -11.42
C ASN A 290 -6.50 2.77 -12.35
N GLU A 291 -6.05 3.34 -13.47
CA GLU A 291 -5.16 2.66 -14.41
C GLU A 291 -3.88 2.21 -13.71
N LEU A 292 -3.20 3.13 -13.02
CA LEU A 292 -1.96 2.84 -12.29
C LEU A 292 -2.17 1.79 -11.18
N LEU A 293 -3.27 1.90 -10.41
CA LEU A 293 -3.58 0.89 -9.39
C LEU A 293 -3.81 -0.49 -9.99
N ASN A 294 -4.57 -0.59 -11.08
CA ASN A 294 -4.84 -1.86 -11.75
C ASN A 294 -3.55 -2.50 -12.30
N ASP A 295 -2.65 -1.68 -12.83
CA ASP A 295 -1.36 -2.17 -13.33
C ASP A 295 -0.48 -2.68 -12.18
N LEU A 296 -0.46 -1.97 -11.05
CA LEU A 296 0.23 -2.40 -9.84
C LEU A 296 -0.35 -3.70 -9.24
N GLU A 297 -1.67 -3.90 -9.32
CA GLU A 297 -2.31 -5.12 -8.81
C GLU A 297 -2.12 -6.33 -9.71
N LYS A 298 -2.07 -6.13 -11.03
CA LYS A 298 -1.88 -7.22 -12.01
C LYS A 298 -0.43 -7.68 -12.11
N GLY A 299 0.51 -6.78 -11.86
CA GLY A 299 1.93 -7.09 -11.87
C GLY A 299 2.43 -7.30 -10.45
N ASN A 300 3.04 -8.45 -10.14
CA ASN A 300 3.86 -8.62 -8.94
C ASN A 300 5.16 -7.81 -9.08
N TYR A 301 5.04 -6.48 -9.24
CA TYR A 301 6.16 -5.65 -9.65
C TYR A 301 7.21 -5.45 -8.58
N PHE A 302 6.83 -5.41 -7.30
CA PHE A 302 7.79 -5.02 -6.28
C PHE A 302 7.75 -5.96 -5.09
N LYS A 303 8.90 -6.54 -4.75
CA LYS A 303 9.08 -7.25 -3.49
C LYS A 303 9.31 -6.23 -2.37
N ALA A 304 8.63 -6.41 -1.25
CA ALA A 304 8.86 -5.60 -0.08
C ALA A 304 10.31 -5.78 0.41
N ARG A 305 10.93 -4.71 0.84
CA ARG A 305 12.32 -4.72 1.33
C ARG A 305 12.49 -5.65 2.54
N SER A 306 11.48 -5.71 3.41
CA SER A 306 11.43 -6.62 4.57
C SER A 306 11.46 -8.11 4.20
N GLU A 307 11.13 -8.47 2.96
CA GLU A 307 11.12 -9.86 2.49
C GLU A 307 12.46 -10.32 1.89
N THR A 308 13.37 -9.38 1.60
CA THR A 308 14.63 -9.65 0.88
C THR A 308 15.88 -9.59 1.75
N ILE A 309 15.79 -9.09 2.98
CA ILE A 309 16.94 -8.90 3.87
C ILE A 309 16.89 -9.92 5.01
N PHE A 310 17.93 -10.74 5.13
CA PHE A 310 18.07 -11.77 6.15
C PHE A 310 19.22 -11.50 7.13
N GLU A 311 20.10 -10.55 6.83
CA GLU A 311 21.23 -10.20 7.70
C GLU A 311 20.82 -9.18 8.77
N LYS A 312 21.08 -9.49 10.05
CA LYS A 312 20.68 -8.68 11.20
C LYS A 312 21.17 -7.23 11.14
N ASP A 313 22.41 -7.03 10.73
CA ASP A 313 23.01 -5.68 10.69
C ASP A 313 22.36 -4.82 9.60
N LEU A 314 22.00 -5.41 8.48
CA LEU A 314 21.24 -4.73 7.42
C LEU A 314 19.83 -4.40 7.86
N LEU A 315 19.16 -5.28 8.62
CA LEU A 315 17.84 -5.01 9.19
C LEU A 315 17.90 -3.87 10.22
N LYS A 316 18.89 -3.85 11.11
CA LYS A 316 19.10 -2.75 12.06
C LYS A 316 19.37 -1.42 11.36
N ALA A 317 20.17 -1.42 10.30
CA ALA A 317 20.43 -0.24 9.48
C ALA A 317 19.15 0.25 8.77
N ALA A 318 18.32 -0.67 8.26
CA ALA A 318 17.02 -0.32 7.66
C ALA A 318 16.08 0.33 8.67
N ILE A 319 16.00 -0.21 9.90
CA ILE A 319 15.21 0.38 11.00
C ILE A 319 15.68 1.80 11.31
N ALA A 320 17.00 2.00 11.45
CA ALA A 320 17.55 3.33 11.73
C ALA A 320 17.19 4.33 10.63
N LYS A 321 17.30 3.91 9.36
CA LYS A 321 16.94 4.73 8.20
C LYS A 321 15.46 5.09 8.19
N LEU A 322 14.56 4.12 8.39
CA LEU A 322 13.12 4.36 8.45
C LEU A 322 12.74 5.34 9.58
N LYS A 323 13.33 5.19 10.77
CA LYS A 323 13.14 6.12 11.89
C LYS A 323 13.56 7.55 11.54
N MET A 324 14.67 7.71 10.82
CA MET A 324 15.10 9.04 10.35
C MET A 324 14.14 9.63 9.33
N GLN A 325 13.65 8.84 8.38
CA GLN A 325 12.70 9.29 7.37
C GLN A 325 11.36 9.71 8.00
N ILE A 326 10.83 8.93 8.94
CA ILE A 326 9.62 9.28 9.70
C ILE A 326 9.80 10.62 10.42
N LYS A 327 10.91 10.79 11.15
CA LYS A 327 11.20 12.03 11.84
C LYS A 327 11.30 13.24 10.90
N TYR A 328 11.89 13.04 9.73
CA TYR A 328 11.96 14.07 8.70
C TYR A 328 10.56 14.47 8.22
N LEU A 329 9.70 13.50 7.87
CA LEU A 329 8.32 13.74 7.44
C LEU A 329 7.49 14.42 8.54
N GLU A 330 7.61 14.00 9.79
CA GLU A 330 6.96 14.67 10.93
C GLU A 330 7.34 16.14 10.99
N THR A 331 8.63 16.45 10.82
CA THR A 331 9.12 17.83 10.83
C THR A 331 8.53 18.66 9.67
N GLU A 332 8.49 18.08 8.47
CA GLU A 332 7.89 18.75 7.30
C GLU A 332 6.37 18.99 7.50
N ILE A 333 5.63 18.00 7.98
CA ILE A 333 4.19 18.12 8.27
C ILE A 333 3.94 19.21 9.30
N VAL A 334 4.74 19.27 10.37
CA VAL A 334 4.64 20.32 11.38
C VAL A 334 4.93 21.70 10.77
N ALA A 335 5.95 21.82 9.93
CA ALA A 335 6.29 23.07 9.27
C ALA A 335 5.14 23.54 8.35
N ILE A 336 4.55 22.64 7.56
CA ILE A 336 3.40 22.96 6.72
C ILE A 336 2.20 23.41 7.58
N LYS A 337 1.87 22.69 8.65
CA LYS A 337 0.78 23.03 9.57
C LYS A 337 0.99 24.35 10.32
N GLN A 338 2.22 24.74 10.53
CA GLN A 338 2.57 26.03 11.14
C GLN A 338 2.52 27.20 10.15
N SER A 339 2.49 26.95 8.86
CA SER A 339 2.40 27.98 7.83
C SER A 339 1.14 28.82 7.97
N ASN A 340 1.23 30.10 7.62
CA ASN A 340 0.07 31.00 7.64
C ASN A 340 -1.03 30.53 6.69
N THR A 341 -0.65 30.03 5.52
CA THR A 341 -1.59 29.53 4.51
C THR A 341 -2.41 28.37 5.06
N TYR A 342 -1.76 27.35 5.65
CA TYR A 342 -2.46 26.22 6.23
C TYR A 342 -3.43 26.64 7.33
N LYS A 343 -2.98 27.52 8.26
CA LYS A 343 -3.82 28.02 9.36
C LYS A 343 -5.07 28.72 8.87
N VAL A 344 -4.96 29.46 7.76
CA VAL A 344 -6.12 30.13 7.14
C VAL A 344 -7.03 29.09 6.46
N VAL A 345 -6.47 28.22 5.63
CA VAL A 345 -7.25 27.27 4.82
C VAL A 345 -8.03 26.27 5.67
N VAL A 346 -7.44 25.77 6.75
CA VAL A 346 -8.07 24.75 7.59
C VAL A 346 -9.28 25.27 8.39
N VAL A 347 -9.35 26.58 8.61
CA VAL A 347 -10.47 27.23 9.36
C VAL A 347 -11.64 27.55 8.46
N ILE A 348 -11.43 27.64 7.15
CA ILE A 348 -12.48 27.95 6.19
C ILE A 348 -13.41 26.74 6.01
N LYS A 349 -14.61 26.84 6.55
CA LYS A 349 -15.63 25.76 6.44
C LYS A 349 -16.35 25.78 5.09
N ASP A 350 -16.56 26.95 4.54
CA ASP A 350 -17.23 27.18 3.27
C ASP A 350 -16.36 28.04 2.36
N TRP A 351 -15.78 27.42 1.38
CA TRP A 351 -14.90 28.07 0.42
C TRP A 351 -15.67 29.02 -0.50
N ASP A 352 -16.92 28.68 -0.87
CA ASP A 352 -17.74 29.55 -1.73
C ASP A 352 -18.03 30.87 -1.04
N ALA A 353 -18.46 30.81 0.21
CA ALA A 353 -18.70 32.01 1.02
C ALA A 353 -17.43 32.83 1.23
N TYR A 354 -16.29 32.16 1.47
CA TYR A 354 -14.99 32.83 1.63
C TYR A 354 -14.56 33.57 0.37
N PHE A 355 -14.58 32.91 -0.79
CA PHE A 355 -14.14 33.51 -2.04
C PHE A 355 -15.06 34.63 -2.50
N ASN A 356 -16.38 34.46 -2.37
CA ASN A 356 -17.34 35.52 -2.68
C ASN A 356 -17.12 36.77 -1.81
N SER A 357 -17.00 36.60 -0.49
CA SER A 357 -16.72 37.72 0.42
C SER A 357 -15.39 38.40 0.14
N THR A 358 -14.34 37.63 -0.18
CA THR A 358 -13.02 38.16 -0.51
C THR A 358 -13.05 38.91 -1.83
N LYS A 359 -13.75 38.40 -2.82
CA LYS A 359 -13.95 39.05 -4.13
C LYS A 359 -14.61 40.40 -4.01
N ASP A 360 -15.64 40.50 -3.18
CA ASP A 360 -16.34 41.78 -2.95
C ASP A 360 -15.43 42.79 -2.23
N LYS A 361 -14.63 42.34 -1.25
CA LYS A 361 -13.63 43.23 -0.60
C LYS A 361 -12.60 43.73 -1.59
N LEU A 362 -12.05 42.89 -2.44
CA LEU A 362 -11.05 43.27 -3.45
C LEU A 362 -11.63 44.21 -4.52
N LYS A 363 -12.91 44.05 -4.92
CA LYS A 363 -13.60 44.98 -5.82
C LYS A 363 -13.72 46.38 -5.21
N ASN A 364 -14.16 46.43 -3.95
CA ASN A 364 -14.26 47.72 -3.24
C ASN A 364 -12.89 48.41 -3.12
N GLU A 365 -11.81 47.63 -2.87
CA GLU A 365 -10.44 48.18 -2.84
C GLU A 365 -10.02 48.67 -4.22
N LEU A 366 -10.34 47.93 -5.29
CA LEU A 366 -10.05 48.32 -6.67
C LEU A 366 -10.73 49.66 -7.03
N GLU A 367 -12.02 49.79 -6.72
CA GLU A 367 -12.79 51.02 -6.94
C GLU A 367 -12.20 52.20 -6.16
N SER A 368 -11.87 51.99 -4.90
CA SER A 368 -11.23 53.01 -4.06
C SER A 368 -9.89 53.49 -4.65
N LEU A 369 -9.05 52.53 -5.07
CA LEU A 369 -7.73 52.85 -5.65
C LEU A 369 -7.87 53.58 -7.01
N GLN A 370 -8.88 53.22 -7.82
CA GLN A 370 -9.19 53.91 -9.07
C GLN A 370 -9.63 55.37 -8.84
N LEU A 371 -10.43 55.64 -7.80
CA LEU A 371 -10.85 56.97 -7.42
C LEU A 371 -9.67 57.81 -6.94
N GLU A 372 -8.79 57.26 -6.10
CA GLU A 372 -7.56 57.96 -5.67
C GLU A 372 -6.66 58.34 -6.85
N LEU A 373 -6.47 57.44 -7.82
CA LEU A 373 -5.64 57.75 -9.00
C LEU A 373 -6.24 58.82 -9.89
N LYS A 374 -7.57 58.85 -10.07
CA LYS A 374 -8.27 59.95 -10.81
C LYS A 374 -8.09 61.30 -10.15
N ILE A 375 -8.03 61.36 -8.82
CA ILE A 375 -7.81 62.62 -8.08
C ILE A 375 -6.36 63.08 -8.21
N ILE A 376 -5.39 62.20 -8.38
CA ILE A 376 -3.96 62.53 -8.54
C ILE A 376 -3.65 63.03 -9.97
N GLU A 377 -4.44 62.59 -10.97
CA GLU A 377 -4.26 62.99 -12.38
C GLU A 377 -4.99 64.31 -12.74
N THR A 378 -5.87 64.78 -11.86
CA THR A 378 -6.57 66.08 -11.99
C THR A 378 -5.84 67.17 -11.17
#